data_327278d00c644fcaf5e97b5f176ead1f
#
_entry.id   327278d00c644fcaf5e97b5f176ead1f
#
_cell.length_a   1.000
_cell.length_b   1.000
_cell.length_c   1.000
_cell.angle_alpha   90.00
_cell.angle_beta   90.00
_cell.angle_gamma   90.00
#
_symmetry.space_group_name_H-M   'P 1'
#
loop_
_entity.id
_entity.type
_entity.pdbx_description
1 polymer ?
#
loop_
_entity_poly.entity_id
_entity_poly.type
_entity_poly.pdbx_seq_one_letter_code
_entity_poly.pdbx_strand_id
1 'polypeptide(L)'
;MIYEAKEFTLKNGLKVVIKTPEISDARNLLDSIINVSATSDFITSLPEDYQPYLDDISKEEAFIEGNRKSPNSYLFAVYHNDKIIGNCFLSFFGNIKTRHRGTIGIAITNEYRGMGIGSILFDEMINIAKNRSGVTQLELGVIKNNEAAKRLYTSKGFIKTGETPRALRLPNGQYLDEEMMMLMLK
;
A
#
# COMPACT_ATOMS: atom_id res chain seq x y z
N MET A 1 3.30 -6.28 12.97
CA MET A 1 3.58 -7.70 12.58
C MET A 1 4.68 -7.73 11.54
N ILE A 2 5.46 -8.81 11.52
CA ILE A 2 6.58 -8.96 10.58
C ILE A 2 6.17 -9.94 9.48
N TYR A 3 6.42 -9.56 8.24
CA TYR A 3 6.34 -10.42 7.07
C TYR A 3 7.76 -10.82 6.68
N GLU A 4 8.03 -12.11 6.76
CA GLU A 4 9.35 -12.68 6.43
C GLU A 4 9.68 -12.48 4.95
N ALA A 5 10.96 -12.36 4.66
CA ALA A 5 11.43 -12.11 3.30
C ALA A 5 11.04 -13.25 2.35
N LYS A 6 10.43 -12.88 1.22
CA LYS A 6 10.13 -13.79 0.12
C LYS A 6 10.64 -13.22 -1.19
N GLU A 7 11.29 -14.08 -1.98
CA GLU A 7 11.73 -13.73 -3.33
C GLU A 7 10.66 -14.08 -4.36
N PHE A 8 10.49 -13.20 -5.33
CA PHE A 8 9.59 -13.39 -6.47
C PHE A 8 10.33 -13.06 -7.77
N THR A 9 10.07 -13.86 -8.79
CA THR A 9 10.53 -13.55 -10.16
C THR A 9 9.32 -13.09 -10.98
N LEU A 10 9.38 -11.85 -11.46
CA LEU A 10 8.33 -11.27 -12.29
C LEU A 10 8.33 -11.90 -13.69
N LYS A 11 7.25 -11.69 -14.45
CA LYS A 11 7.11 -12.25 -15.81
C LYS A 11 8.20 -11.81 -16.79
N ASN A 12 8.79 -10.64 -16.56
CA ASN A 12 9.91 -10.09 -17.36
C ASN A 12 11.29 -10.55 -16.87
N GLY A 13 11.36 -11.50 -15.89
CA GLY A 13 12.60 -12.02 -15.33
C GLY A 13 13.19 -11.18 -14.18
N LEU A 14 12.61 -10.03 -13.86
CA LEU A 14 13.09 -9.19 -12.76
C LEU A 14 12.83 -9.88 -11.41
N LYS A 15 13.85 -9.93 -10.55
CA LYS A 15 13.75 -10.48 -9.20
C LYS A 15 13.47 -9.38 -8.20
N VAL A 16 12.52 -9.61 -7.32
CA VAL A 16 12.18 -8.71 -6.22
C VAL A 16 12.09 -9.48 -4.91
N VAL A 17 12.41 -8.81 -3.82
CA VAL A 17 12.21 -9.33 -2.45
C VAL A 17 11.12 -8.50 -1.79
N ILE A 18 10.14 -9.17 -1.19
CA ILE A 18 9.09 -8.53 -0.41
C ILE A 18 9.30 -8.91 1.06
N LYS A 19 9.43 -7.93 1.92
CA LYS A 19 9.60 -8.11 3.38
C LYS A 19 9.11 -6.88 4.14
N THR A 20 8.93 -7.03 5.46
CA THR A 20 8.79 -5.88 6.36
C THR A 20 10.12 -5.11 6.37
N PRO A 21 10.12 -3.77 6.16
CA PRO A 21 11.35 -2.99 6.22
C PRO A 21 11.96 -2.99 7.61
N GLU A 22 13.29 -2.93 7.68
CA GLU A 22 14.02 -2.68 8.92
C GLU A 22 14.04 -1.18 9.24
N ILE A 23 14.34 -0.81 10.50
CA ILE A 23 14.44 0.60 10.89
C ILE A 23 15.50 1.33 10.07
N SER A 24 16.59 0.66 9.75
CA SER A 24 17.66 1.19 8.88
C SER A 24 17.22 1.47 7.43
N ASP A 25 16.07 0.95 7.00
CA ASP A 25 15.50 1.22 5.67
C ASP A 25 14.71 2.53 5.60
N ALA A 26 14.59 3.28 6.71
CA ALA A 26 13.75 4.47 6.81
C ALA A 26 13.99 5.47 5.67
N ARG A 27 15.24 5.80 5.37
CA ARG A 27 15.58 6.71 4.26
C ARG A 27 15.18 6.13 2.90
N ASN A 28 15.45 4.87 2.66
CA ASN A 28 15.13 4.18 1.40
C ASN A 28 13.60 4.10 1.19
N LEU A 29 12.84 3.83 2.26
CA LEU A 29 11.37 3.82 2.22
C LEU A 29 10.80 5.20 1.94
N LEU A 30 11.28 6.22 2.66
CA LEU A 30 10.86 7.61 2.49
C LEU A 30 11.14 8.11 1.06
N ASP A 31 12.32 7.84 0.51
CA ASP A 31 12.67 8.22 -0.87
C ASP A 31 11.74 7.55 -1.89
N SER A 32 11.35 6.30 -1.68
CA SER A 32 10.37 5.59 -2.50
C SER A 32 8.98 6.24 -2.43
N ILE A 33 8.52 6.60 -1.23
CA ILE A 33 7.22 7.23 -1.00
C ILE A 33 7.18 8.62 -1.68
N ILE A 34 8.22 9.43 -1.52
CA ILE A 34 8.33 10.75 -2.15
C ILE A 34 8.34 10.62 -3.68
N ASN A 35 9.07 9.65 -4.23
CA ASN A 35 9.06 9.40 -5.67
C ASN A 35 7.65 9.09 -6.19
N VAL A 36 6.90 8.27 -5.48
CA VAL A 36 5.53 7.93 -5.88
C VAL A 36 4.61 9.15 -5.78
N SER A 37 4.72 9.96 -4.72
CA SER A 37 3.90 11.18 -4.56
C SER A 37 4.23 12.25 -5.61
N ALA A 38 5.48 12.34 -6.05
CA ALA A 38 5.89 13.26 -7.12
C ALA A 38 5.42 12.83 -8.52
N THR A 39 5.10 11.55 -8.72
CA THR A 39 4.81 10.99 -10.05
C THR A 39 3.39 10.46 -10.21
N SER A 40 2.50 10.75 -9.26
CA SER A 40 1.12 10.22 -9.27
C SER A 40 0.11 11.17 -8.64
N ASP A 41 -0.88 11.57 -9.41
CA ASP A 41 -2.06 12.32 -8.94
C ASP A 41 -3.04 11.45 -8.10
N PHE A 42 -2.76 10.16 -7.95
CA PHE A 42 -3.66 9.19 -7.31
C PHE A 42 -3.29 8.87 -5.86
N ILE A 43 -2.35 9.62 -5.30
CA ILE A 43 -1.92 9.51 -3.91
C ILE A 43 -2.37 10.75 -3.14
N THR A 44 -2.72 10.56 -1.88
CA THR A 44 -3.27 11.63 -1.03
C THR A 44 -2.26 12.69 -0.61
N SER A 45 -0.97 12.40 -0.71
CA SER A 45 0.11 13.27 -0.25
C SER A 45 0.93 13.82 -1.41
N LEU A 46 1.41 15.04 -1.26
CA LEU A 46 2.40 15.67 -2.13
C LEU A 46 3.82 15.45 -1.56
N PRO A 47 4.89 15.61 -2.35
CA PRO A 47 6.27 15.53 -1.85
C PRO A 47 6.55 16.44 -0.66
N GLU A 48 5.95 17.63 -0.64
CA GLU A 48 6.10 18.64 0.41
C GLU A 48 5.58 18.17 1.78
N ASP A 49 4.60 17.26 1.80
CA ASP A 49 4.05 16.70 3.03
C ASP A 49 5.08 15.84 3.79
N TYR A 50 6.13 15.40 3.09
CA TYR A 50 7.21 14.60 3.68
C TYR A 50 8.41 15.41 4.16
N GLN A 51 8.42 16.75 4.00
CA GLN A 51 9.50 17.60 4.47
C GLN A 51 9.83 17.40 5.97
N PRO A 52 8.84 17.28 6.88
CA PRO A 52 9.12 17.01 8.30
C PRO A 52 9.85 15.69 8.57
N TYR A 53 9.72 14.70 7.69
CA TYR A 53 10.42 13.41 7.77
C TYR A 53 11.82 13.48 7.16
N LEU A 54 12.01 14.35 6.15
CA LEU A 54 13.34 14.65 5.59
C LEU A 54 14.20 15.42 6.57
N ASP A 55 13.60 16.34 7.32
CA ASP A 55 14.27 17.16 8.35
C ASP A 55 14.62 16.32 9.59
N ASP A 56 13.82 15.28 9.87
CA ASP A 56 13.99 14.40 11.03
C ASP A 56 13.60 12.96 10.67
N ILE A 57 14.58 12.18 10.23
CA ILE A 57 14.38 10.80 9.80
C ILE A 57 13.87 9.88 10.91
N SER A 58 14.07 10.24 12.18
CA SER A 58 13.58 9.46 13.31
C SER A 58 12.06 9.29 13.32
N LYS A 59 11.33 10.15 12.65
CA LYS A 59 9.87 10.01 12.46
C LYS A 59 9.52 8.82 11.57
N GLU A 60 10.29 8.62 10.48
CA GLU A 60 10.10 7.48 9.59
C GLU A 60 10.58 6.18 10.26
N GLU A 61 11.69 6.25 11.03
CA GLU A 61 12.15 5.13 11.86
C GLU A 61 11.06 4.71 12.87
N ALA A 62 10.44 5.68 13.56
CA ALA A 62 9.36 5.42 14.51
C ALA A 62 8.10 4.85 13.81
N PHE A 63 7.79 5.30 12.59
CA PHE A 63 6.70 4.75 11.78
C PHE A 63 6.95 3.27 11.43
N ILE A 64 8.15 2.93 10.97
CA ILE A 64 8.54 1.55 10.69
C ILE A 64 8.47 0.71 11.97
N GLU A 65 9.08 1.19 13.06
CA GLU A 65 9.09 0.49 14.35
C GLU A 65 7.67 0.25 14.87
N GLY A 66 6.78 1.25 14.78
CA GLY A 66 5.39 1.15 15.17
C GLY A 66 4.65 0.05 14.39
N ASN A 67 4.86 -0.03 13.07
CA ASN A 67 4.27 -1.08 12.24
C ASN A 67 4.83 -2.47 12.58
N ARG A 68 6.13 -2.59 12.83
CA ARG A 68 6.77 -3.86 13.23
C ARG A 68 6.21 -4.41 14.54
N LYS A 69 5.94 -3.54 15.51
CA LYS A 69 5.37 -3.88 16.84
C LYS A 69 3.84 -4.03 16.83
N SER A 70 3.15 -3.51 15.84
CA SER A 70 1.68 -3.54 15.78
C SER A 70 1.15 -4.97 15.68
N PRO A 71 0.15 -5.37 16.48
CA PRO A 71 -0.52 -6.66 16.34
C PRO A 71 -1.58 -6.65 15.21
N ASN A 72 -1.83 -5.49 14.60
CA ASN A 72 -2.92 -5.30 13.65
C ASN A 72 -2.49 -4.74 12.29
N SER A 73 -1.20 -4.53 12.06
CA SER A 73 -0.74 -4.02 10.76
C SER A 73 0.50 -4.74 10.26
N TYR A 74 0.59 -4.88 8.95
CA TYR A 74 1.79 -5.23 8.19
C TYR A 74 2.17 -4.05 7.31
N LEU A 75 3.45 -3.68 7.35
CA LEU A 75 4.08 -2.82 6.37
C LEU A 75 5.01 -3.69 5.52
N PHE A 76 4.82 -3.65 4.21
CA PHE A 76 5.65 -4.38 3.26
C PHE A 76 6.47 -3.37 2.44
N ALA A 77 7.71 -3.70 2.18
CA ALA A 77 8.53 -3.04 1.19
C ALA A 77 8.95 -4.02 0.10
N VAL A 78 8.99 -3.56 -1.12
CA VAL A 78 9.42 -4.32 -2.30
C VAL A 78 10.81 -3.84 -2.67
N TYR A 79 11.77 -4.74 -2.65
CA TYR A 79 13.17 -4.45 -2.93
C TYR A 79 13.57 -5.00 -4.30
N HIS A 80 14.34 -4.21 -5.03
CA HIS A 80 15.09 -4.63 -6.19
C HIS A 80 16.49 -4.01 -6.11
N ASN A 81 17.54 -4.86 -6.08
CA ASN A 81 18.94 -4.42 -5.90
C ASN A 81 19.10 -3.46 -4.70
N ASP A 82 18.62 -3.86 -3.53
CA ASP A 82 18.62 -3.12 -2.26
C ASP A 82 17.86 -1.78 -2.25
N LYS A 83 17.24 -1.40 -3.36
CA LYS A 83 16.39 -0.21 -3.46
C LYS A 83 14.94 -0.59 -3.22
N ILE A 84 14.23 0.18 -2.41
CA ILE A 84 12.78 0.06 -2.27
C ILE A 84 12.10 0.70 -3.48
N ILE A 85 11.36 -0.12 -4.23
CA ILE A 85 10.66 0.25 -5.46
C ILE A 85 9.15 0.30 -5.30
N GLY A 86 8.67 0.03 -4.11
CA GLY A 86 7.27 0.10 -3.76
C GLY A 86 7.04 -0.36 -2.33
N ASN A 87 5.88 -0.01 -1.82
CA ASN A 87 5.44 -0.43 -0.49
C ASN A 87 3.92 -0.70 -0.49
N CYS A 88 3.47 -1.44 0.49
CA CYS A 88 2.05 -1.59 0.76
C CYS A 88 1.82 -1.84 2.25
N PHE A 89 0.59 -1.64 2.66
CA PHE A 89 0.17 -1.96 4.02
C PHE A 89 -1.11 -2.79 4.02
N LEU A 90 -1.23 -3.62 5.02
CA LEU A 90 -2.45 -4.33 5.38
C LEU A 90 -2.71 -4.05 6.86
N SER A 91 -3.81 -3.39 7.17
CA SER A 91 -4.17 -3.04 8.54
C SER A 91 -5.55 -3.58 8.90
N PHE A 92 -5.70 -4.12 10.10
CA PHE A 92 -6.94 -4.65 10.64
C PHE A 92 -7.49 -3.70 11.70
N PHE A 93 -8.80 -3.49 11.70
CA PHE A 93 -9.45 -2.66 12.71
C PHE A 93 -9.41 -3.33 14.09
N GLY A 94 -9.13 -2.56 15.14
CA GLY A 94 -8.93 -3.09 16.51
C GLY A 94 -10.22 -3.20 17.35
N ASN A 95 -11.25 -2.44 17.03
CA ASN A 95 -12.48 -2.40 17.83
C ASN A 95 -13.35 -3.64 17.63
N ILE A 96 -13.97 -4.13 18.67
CA ILE A 96 -14.76 -5.38 18.67
C ILE A 96 -15.77 -5.45 17.51
N LYS A 97 -16.49 -4.35 17.24
CA LYS A 97 -17.50 -4.29 16.16
C LYS A 97 -16.93 -4.20 14.76
N THR A 98 -15.65 -3.86 14.60
CA THR A 98 -15.04 -3.63 13.27
C THR A 98 -13.85 -4.55 12.99
N ARG A 99 -13.37 -5.34 13.96
CA ARG A 99 -12.18 -6.19 13.84
C ARG A 99 -12.27 -7.29 12.76
N HIS A 100 -13.45 -7.49 12.18
CA HIS A 100 -13.66 -8.38 11.05
C HIS A 100 -13.24 -7.74 9.71
N ARG A 101 -12.83 -6.48 9.73
CA ARG A 101 -12.48 -5.67 8.56
C ARG A 101 -10.97 -5.41 8.53
N GLY A 102 -10.42 -5.30 7.33
CA GLY A 102 -9.07 -4.84 7.09
C GLY A 102 -9.03 -3.85 5.94
N THR A 103 -7.99 -3.03 5.90
CA THR A 103 -7.74 -2.09 4.81
C THR A 103 -6.39 -2.32 4.18
N ILE A 104 -6.30 -2.06 2.88
CA ILE A 104 -5.10 -2.25 2.06
C ILE A 104 -4.77 -0.93 1.36
N GLY A 105 -3.48 -0.60 1.31
CA GLY A 105 -2.94 0.44 0.44
C GLY A 105 -1.67 -0.03 -0.24
N ILE A 106 -1.42 0.47 -1.45
CA ILE A 106 -0.27 0.11 -2.26
C ILE A 106 0.28 1.32 -2.98
N ALA A 107 1.61 1.42 -3.04
CA ALA A 107 2.34 2.40 -3.82
C ALA A 107 3.52 1.72 -4.53
N ILE A 108 3.66 1.93 -5.84
CA ILE A 108 4.76 1.39 -6.65
C ILE A 108 5.34 2.54 -7.46
N THR A 109 6.67 2.68 -7.44
CA THR A 109 7.38 3.71 -8.22
C THR A 109 7.09 3.53 -9.71
N ASN A 110 6.98 4.64 -10.42
CA ASN A 110 6.45 4.67 -11.80
C ASN A 110 7.16 3.70 -12.75
N GLU A 111 8.49 3.60 -12.63
CA GLU A 111 9.36 2.76 -13.46
C GLU A 111 9.05 1.26 -13.36
N TYR A 112 8.45 0.81 -12.25
CA TYR A 112 8.15 -0.60 -11.97
C TYR A 112 6.66 -0.95 -12.03
N ARG A 113 5.81 0.02 -12.44
CA ARG A 113 4.37 -0.24 -12.65
C ARG A 113 4.16 -1.15 -13.87
N GLY A 114 3.05 -1.87 -13.86
CA GLY A 114 2.70 -2.78 -14.96
C GLY A 114 3.49 -4.09 -15.02
N MET A 115 4.47 -4.30 -14.13
CA MET A 115 5.34 -5.50 -14.12
C MET A 115 4.78 -6.67 -13.28
N GLY A 116 3.57 -6.53 -12.72
CA GLY A 116 2.92 -7.58 -11.93
C GLY A 116 3.16 -7.52 -10.42
N ILE A 117 3.99 -6.58 -9.91
CA ILE A 117 4.29 -6.42 -8.48
C ILE A 117 2.99 -6.25 -7.67
N GLY A 118 2.09 -5.37 -8.11
CA GLY A 118 0.82 -5.14 -7.43
C GLY A 118 -0.03 -6.40 -7.30
N SER A 119 -0.03 -7.27 -8.33
CA SER A 119 -0.76 -8.53 -8.28
C SER A 119 -0.20 -9.46 -7.19
N ILE A 120 1.12 -9.58 -7.08
CA ILE A 120 1.79 -10.40 -6.06
C ILE A 120 1.47 -9.85 -4.66
N LEU A 121 1.59 -8.54 -4.46
CA LEU A 121 1.31 -7.91 -3.17
C LEU A 121 -0.14 -8.15 -2.72
N PHE A 122 -1.11 -8.02 -3.64
CA PHE A 122 -2.51 -8.30 -3.32
C PHE A 122 -2.74 -9.77 -2.98
N ASP A 123 -2.11 -10.71 -3.70
CA ASP A 123 -2.23 -12.15 -3.39
C ASP A 123 -1.69 -12.47 -1.99
N GLU A 124 -0.54 -11.91 -1.62
CA GLU A 124 0.04 -12.10 -0.29
C GLU A 124 -0.85 -11.48 0.81
N MET A 125 -1.32 -10.23 0.63
CA MET A 125 -2.19 -9.57 1.62
C MET A 125 -3.53 -10.26 1.79
N ILE A 126 -4.16 -10.70 0.70
CA ILE A 126 -5.42 -11.45 0.73
C ILE A 126 -5.22 -12.80 1.42
N ASN A 127 -4.11 -13.49 1.15
CA ASN A 127 -3.78 -14.76 1.81
C ASN A 127 -3.59 -14.58 3.33
N ILE A 128 -2.88 -13.53 3.75
CA ILE A 128 -2.72 -13.20 5.18
C ILE A 128 -4.09 -12.94 5.82
N ALA A 129 -4.94 -12.13 5.18
CA ALA A 129 -6.25 -11.78 5.70
C ALA A 129 -7.18 -13.02 5.81
N LYS A 130 -7.16 -13.92 4.82
CA LYS A 130 -7.93 -15.18 4.84
C LYS A 130 -7.52 -16.10 6.00
N ASN A 131 -6.24 -16.11 6.35
CA ASN A 131 -5.70 -16.92 7.43
C ASN A 131 -5.82 -16.27 8.82
N ARG A 132 -6.28 -15.01 8.89
CA ARG A 132 -6.50 -14.32 10.16
C ARG A 132 -7.90 -14.59 10.69
N SER A 133 -7.98 -15.22 11.86
CA SER A 133 -9.25 -15.56 12.50
C SER A 133 -10.15 -14.32 12.71
N GLY A 134 -11.40 -14.44 12.31
CA GLY A 134 -12.42 -13.41 12.49
C GLY A 134 -12.39 -12.27 11.45
N VAL A 135 -11.44 -12.25 10.51
CA VAL A 135 -11.44 -11.30 9.39
C VAL A 135 -12.29 -11.87 8.25
N THR A 136 -13.25 -11.08 7.78
CA THR A 136 -14.21 -11.49 6.74
C THR A 136 -14.22 -10.58 5.53
N GLN A 137 -13.58 -9.41 5.58
CA GLN A 137 -13.54 -8.48 4.46
C GLN A 137 -12.30 -7.61 4.45
N LEU A 138 -11.91 -7.19 3.25
CA LEU A 138 -10.90 -6.18 2.99
C LEU A 138 -11.52 -5.01 2.22
N GLU A 139 -11.04 -3.81 2.49
CA GLU A 139 -11.54 -2.57 1.87
C GLU A 139 -10.36 -1.73 1.41
N LEU A 140 -10.62 -0.91 0.40
CA LEU A 140 -9.68 0.09 -0.10
C LEU A 140 -10.43 1.24 -0.75
N GLY A 141 -9.76 2.39 -0.86
CA GLY A 141 -10.16 3.50 -1.70
C GLY A 141 -9.31 3.53 -2.98
N VAL A 142 -9.90 3.99 -4.07
CA VAL A 142 -9.20 4.19 -5.33
C VAL A 142 -9.72 5.43 -6.04
N ILE A 143 -8.82 6.30 -6.50
CA ILE A 143 -9.22 7.45 -7.29
C ILE A 143 -9.89 6.98 -8.58
N LYS A 144 -11.09 7.50 -8.83
CA LYS A 144 -12.01 7.06 -9.88
C LYS A 144 -11.37 6.93 -11.26
N ASN A 145 -10.44 7.82 -11.58
CA ASN A 145 -9.73 7.84 -12.86
C ASN A 145 -8.49 6.92 -12.89
N ASN A 146 -8.17 6.23 -11.79
CA ASN A 146 -7.05 5.27 -11.75
C ASN A 146 -7.46 3.91 -12.31
N GLU A 147 -7.65 3.85 -13.63
CA GLU A 147 -8.13 2.66 -14.31
C GLU A 147 -7.18 1.44 -14.16
N ALA A 148 -5.87 1.68 -14.01
CA ALA A 148 -4.90 0.61 -13.82
C ALA A 148 -5.10 -0.09 -12.46
N ALA A 149 -5.26 0.69 -11.39
CA ALA A 149 -5.52 0.16 -10.07
C ALA A 149 -6.91 -0.51 -9.99
N LYS A 150 -7.93 0.08 -10.57
CA LYS A 150 -9.29 -0.49 -10.61
C LYS A 150 -9.31 -1.85 -11.31
N ARG A 151 -8.62 -2.00 -12.44
CA ARG A 151 -8.49 -3.31 -13.13
C ARG A 151 -7.79 -4.33 -12.24
N LEU A 152 -6.73 -3.95 -11.53
CA LEU A 152 -6.05 -4.84 -10.59
C LEU A 152 -7.01 -5.29 -9.48
N TYR A 153 -7.69 -4.37 -8.81
CA TYR A 153 -8.56 -4.67 -7.68
C TYR A 153 -9.77 -5.53 -8.10
N THR A 154 -10.38 -5.22 -9.22
CA THR A 154 -11.46 -6.03 -9.79
C THR A 154 -10.99 -7.45 -10.13
N SER A 155 -9.77 -7.60 -10.69
CA SER A 155 -9.20 -8.93 -10.97
C SER A 155 -8.94 -9.76 -9.70
N LYS A 156 -8.80 -9.10 -8.53
CA LYS A 156 -8.67 -9.75 -7.22
C LYS A 156 -10.01 -9.98 -6.51
N GLY A 157 -11.13 -9.62 -7.16
CA GLY A 157 -12.47 -9.84 -6.67
C GLY A 157 -13.04 -8.69 -5.84
N PHE A 158 -12.38 -7.54 -5.80
CA PHE A 158 -12.95 -6.34 -5.17
C PHE A 158 -14.11 -5.81 -6.03
N ILE A 159 -15.18 -5.39 -5.37
CA ILE A 159 -16.35 -4.76 -5.98
C ILE A 159 -16.52 -3.34 -5.44
N LYS A 160 -17.01 -2.43 -6.26
CA LYS A 160 -17.35 -1.06 -5.84
C LYS A 160 -18.54 -1.11 -4.86
N THR A 161 -18.43 -0.39 -3.75
CA THR A 161 -19.43 -0.31 -2.69
C THR A 161 -19.89 1.12 -2.42
N GLY A 162 -19.15 2.12 -2.88
CA GLY A 162 -19.52 3.52 -2.67
C GLY A 162 -18.60 4.46 -3.45
N GLU A 163 -18.87 5.75 -3.30
CA GLU A 163 -18.09 6.81 -3.92
C GLU A 163 -18.04 8.04 -3.00
N THR A 164 -16.88 8.68 -2.91
CA THR A 164 -16.68 9.96 -2.22
C THR A 164 -16.40 11.03 -3.27
N PRO A 165 -17.36 11.93 -3.57
CA PRO A 165 -17.10 13.03 -4.48
C PRO A 165 -16.05 13.99 -3.91
N ARG A 166 -15.19 14.54 -4.79
CA ARG A 166 -14.16 15.51 -4.42
C ARG A 166 -13.24 15.05 -3.28
N ALA A 167 -12.87 13.78 -3.29
CA ALA A 167 -12.03 13.17 -2.25
C ALA A 167 -10.62 13.79 -2.21
N LEU A 168 -10.05 14.17 -3.37
CA LEU A 168 -8.77 14.87 -3.47
C LEU A 168 -8.96 16.19 -4.21
N ARG A 169 -8.12 17.17 -3.86
CA ARG A 169 -7.94 18.41 -4.61
C ARG A 169 -6.49 18.53 -5.05
N LEU A 170 -6.26 18.53 -6.35
CA LEU A 170 -4.93 18.70 -6.92
C LEU A 170 -4.44 20.14 -6.79
N PRO A 171 -3.11 20.42 -6.87
CA PRO A 171 -2.55 21.78 -6.82
C PRO A 171 -3.11 22.71 -7.91
N ASN A 172 -3.50 22.17 -9.06
CA ASN A 172 -4.12 22.92 -10.15
C ASN A 172 -5.60 23.28 -9.89
N GLY A 173 -6.15 22.91 -8.72
CA GLY A 173 -7.53 23.17 -8.32
C GLY A 173 -8.55 22.10 -8.77
N GLN A 174 -8.15 21.13 -9.58
CA GLN A 174 -9.01 20.03 -10.01
C GLN A 174 -9.38 19.13 -8.81
N TYR A 175 -10.64 18.71 -8.75
CA TYR A 175 -11.10 17.71 -7.79
C TYR A 175 -11.15 16.32 -8.42
N LEU A 176 -10.77 15.32 -7.65
CA LEU A 176 -10.86 13.91 -8.01
C LEU A 176 -11.81 13.19 -7.05
N ASP A 177 -12.67 12.34 -7.59
CA ASP A 177 -13.56 11.47 -6.83
C ASP A 177 -12.82 10.17 -6.45
N GLU A 178 -13.21 9.54 -5.34
CA GLU A 178 -12.71 8.26 -4.89
C GLU A 178 -13.82 7.22 -4.91
N GLU A 179 -13.53 6.03 -5.41
CA GLU A 179 -14.39 4.86 -5.30
C GLU A 179 -13.95 3.99 -4.13
N MET A 180 -14.90 3.61 -3.27
CA MET A 180 -14.69 2.62 -2.23
C MET A 180 -14.91 1.23 -2.79
N MET A 181 -13.97 0.32 -2.56
CA MET A 181 -14.08 -1.07 -3.02
C MET A 181 -13.89 -2.06 -1.87
N MET A 182 -14.53 -3.20 -1.96
CA MET A 182 -14.53 -4.24 -0.92
C MET A 182 -14.37 -5.62 -1.53
N LEU A 183 -13.61 -6.48 -0.84
CA LEU A 183 -13.49 -7.92 -1.07
C LEU A 183 -14.04 -8.67 0.13
N MET A 184 -15.06 -9.52 -0.10
CA MET A 184 -15.53 -10.46 0.92
C MET A 184 -14.62 -11.69 0.91
N LEU A 185 -14.04 -12.01 2.08
CA LEU A 185 -13.21 -13.19 2.28
C LEU A 185 -14.10 -14.39 2.66
N LYS A 186 -13.89 -15.50 1.99
CA LYS A 186 -14.59 -16.77 2.28
C LYS A 186 -13.77 -17.59 3.26
#